data_c30de764f95beaf71b0b9a3378809f0f
#
_entry.id   c30de764f95beaf71b0b9a3378809f0f
#
_cell.length_a   1.000
_cell.length_b   1.000
_cell.length_c   1.000
_cell.angle_alpha   90.00
_cell.angle_beta   90.00
_cell.angle_gamma   90.00
#
_symmetry.space_group_name_H-M   'P 1'
#
loop_
_entity.id
_entity.type
_entity.pdbx_description
1 polymer ?
#
loop_
_entity_poly.entity_id
_entity_poly.type
_entity_poly.pdbx_seq_one_letter_code
_entity_poly.pdbx_strand_id
1 'polypeptide(L)'
;MTIAPDISNATFVPETVHKRDIFSETISGRLDGHPDMPVVLRKLDGVPPYARPIAWYLARKEIRGLRAVQGIEGCPLLIRANKVGLLRSWTKGTPLQLAKPSDAAWYKDAKRLLREMRRAGVTHNDIAKPQNWLMTPDGRAAVIDFQLASVHRTRGRLFRTMAREDLRHLLKQKRAYAPDLLTPCEQRMLSRKALPARLWMATAKPAYNFITRRLMNWSDGEGTEDRVEREGPALRTALMAHPQITDVALCTYALAAKGVGLYAFVETDLLADDLRALAPNPPPELIQPVAQLPRRADGTPRLDVLQLIATNRLDELAAMLESEPTLGDQIKPLIAARLNLTDRMLRS
;
A
#
# COMPACT_ATOMS: atom_id res chain seq x y z
N MET A 1 11.44 -16.07 31.96
CA MET A 1 10.18 -15.51 31.42
C MET A 1 10.30 -14.01 31.50
N THR A 2 10.66 -13.36 30.39
CA THR A 2 10.68 -11.89 30.31
C THR A 2 9.22 -11.47 30.17
N ILE A 3 8.67 -10.78 31.20
CA ILE A 3 7.34 -10.18 31.13
C ILE A 3 7.39 -9.18 29.97
N ALA A 4 6.60 -9.39 28.92
CA ALA A 4 6.49 -8.40 27.84
C ALA A 4 6.04 -7.07 28.48
N PRO A 5 6.70 -5.94 28.19
CA PRO A 5 6.31 -4.65 28.73
C PRO A 5 4.85 -4.36 28.38
N ASP A 6 4.09 -3.80 29.32
CA ASP A 6 2.72 -3.36 29.06
C ASP A 6 2.73 -2.14 28.14
N ILE A 7 2.73 -2.43 26.83
CA ILE A 7 2.73 -1.42 25.76
C ILE A 7 1.32 -0.92 25.40
N SER A 8 0.30 -1.43 26.11
CA SER A 8 -1.10 -1.14 25.77
C SER A 8 -1.47 0.33 25.95
N ASN A 9 -0.79 1.03 26.88
CA ASN A 9 -1.04 2.43 27.22
C ASN A 9 0.05 3.40 26.71
N ALA A 10 1.12 2.90 26.08
CA ALA A 10 2.20 3.75 25.58
C ALA A 10 1.69 4.73 24.51
N THR A 11 2.21 5.97 24.53
CA THR A 11 1.84 7.00 23.55
C THR A 11 2.38 6.67 22.17
N PHE A 12 1.55 6.81 21.13
CA PHE A 12 1.99 6.65 19.74
C PHE A 12 2.65 7.94 19.26
N VAL A 13 3.88 7.83 18.77
CA VAL A 13 4.64 8.93 18.14
C VAL A 13 4.65 8.69 16.64
N PRO A 14 3.92 9.50 15.85
CA PRO A 14 3.84 9.32 14.40
C PRO A 14 5.16 9.72 13.71
N GLU A 15 5.51 9.01 12.64
CA GLU A 15 6.69 9.29 11.81
C GLU A 15 6.33 9.48 10.33
N THR A 16 5.62 8.55 9.72
CA THR A 16 5.31 8.59 8.30
C THR A 16 3.86 8.20 8.03
N VAL A 17 3.16 9.05 7.29
CA VAL A 17 1.84 8.71 6.75
C VAL A 17 2.05 7.89 5.47
N HIS A 18 1.71 6.60 5.48
CA HIS A 18 1.86 5.73 4.31
C HIS A 18 0.72 5.90 3.31
N LYS A 19 -0.51 5.99 3.83
CA LYS A 19 -1.71 6.04 3.01
C LYS A 19 -2.79 6.85 3.71
N ARG A 20 -3.53 7.61 2.92
CA ARG A 20 -4.77 8.27 3.34
C ARG A 20 -5.84 8.06 2.29
N ASP A 21 -6.97 7.51 2.68
CA ASP A 21 -8.15 7.36 1.85
C ASP A 21 -9.41 7.82 2.60
N ILE A 22 -10.59 7.68 1.98
CA ILE A 22 -11.87 8.08 2.59
C ILE A 22 -12.26 7.23 3.80
N PHE A 23 -11.61 6.08 4.02
CA PHE A 23 -11.97 5.13 5.08
C PHE A 23 -10.97 5.12 6.23
N SER A 24 -9.72 5.57 6.01
CA SER A 24 -8.67 5.53 7.04
C SER A 24 -7.41 6.29 6.63
N GLU A 25 -6.60 6.59 7.62
CA GLU A 25 -5.22 7.01 7.45
C GLU A 25 -4.30 5.97 8.10
N THR A 26 -3.28 5.51 7.38
CA THR A 26 -2.28 4.55 7.88
C THR A 26 -0.97 5.26 8.13
N ILE A 27 -0.54 5.26 9.39
CA ILE A 27 0.63 5.99 9.86
C ILE A 27 1.57 5.00 10.55
N SER A 28 2.84 4.95 10.12
CA SER A 28 3.88 4.28 10.91
C SER A 28 4.48 5.23 11.93
N GLY A 29 5.03 4.65 12.98
CA GLY A 29 5.70 5.37 14.04
C GLY A 29 6.21 4.40 15.09
N ARG A 30 6.46 4.91 16.28
CA ARG A 30 6.94 4.14 17.43
C ARG A 30 6.08 4.40 18.67
N LEU A 31 6.29 3.61 19.66
CA LEU A 31 5.73 3.85 21.00
C LEU A 31 6.73 4.61 21.85
N ASP A 32 6.26 5.60 22.57
CA ASP A 32 7.07 6.34 23.53
C ASP A 32 7.63 5.37 24.60
N GLY A 33 8.94 5.50 24.88
CA GLY A 33 9.67 4.55 25.74
C GLY A 33 10.04 3.21 25.08
N HIS A 34 9.66 2.96 23.81
CA HIS A 34 9.94 1.73 23.07
C HIS A 34 10.42 2.01 21.65
N PRO A 35 11.59 2.64 21.45
CA PRO A 35 12.08 3.06 20.12
C PRO A 35 12.33 1.88 19.17
N ASP A 36 12.66 0.70 19.69
CA ASP A 36 12.93 -0.50 18.90
C ASP A 36 11.68 -1.25 18.43
N MET A 37 10.50 -0.76 18.80
CA MET A 37 9.23 -1.36 18.45
C MET A 37 8.45 -0.51 17.44
N PRO A 38 8.72 -0.64 16.14
CA PRO A 38 7.97 0.08 15.13
C PRO A 38 6.52 -0.42 15.08
N VAL A 39 5.59 0.50 14.96
CA VAL A 39 4.14 0.22 14.98
C VAL A 39 3.42 0.95 13.86
N VAL A 40 2.21 0.50 13.56
CA VAL A 40 1.31 1.12 12.59
C VAL A 40 -0.02 1.45 13.25
N LEU A 41 -0.39 2.70 13.16
CA LEU A 41 -1.72 3.18 13.50
C LEU A 41 -2.58 3.28 12.24
N ARG A 42 -3.69 2.55 12.20
CA ARG A 42 -4.77 2.82 11.27
C ARG A 42 -5.78 3.72 11.96
N LYS A 43 -5.74 4.99 11.61
CA LYS A 43 -6.53 6.07 12.19
C LYS A 43 -7.87 6.21 11.48
N LEU A 44 -8.96 6.35 12.25
CA LEU A 44 -10.35 6.38 11.76
C LEU A 44 -11.13 7.62 12.23
N ASP A 45 -10.59 8.39 13.16
CA ASP A 45 -11.28 9.54 13.75
C ASP A 45 -11.52 10.69 12.75
N GLY A 46 -10.64 10.85 11.74
CA GLY A 46 -10.76 11.82 10.66
C GLY A 46 -11.66 11.39 9.49
N VAL A 47 -12.28 10.19 9.54
CA VAL A 47 -13.14 9.70 8.46
C VAL A 47 -14.44 10.49 8.36
N PRO A 48 -14.85 10.95 7.15
CA PRO A 48 -16.11 11.66 6.94
C PRO A 48 -17.31 10.87 7.48
N PRO A 49 -18.36 11.53 8.03
CA PRO A 49 -19.49 10.87 8.66
C PRO A 49 -20.18 9.81 7.79
N TYR A 50 -20.34 10.08 6.49
CA TYR A 50 -20.94 9.14 5.54
C TYR A 50 -20.13 7.88 5.31
N ALA A 51 -18.81 7.91 5.45
CA ALA A 51 -17.92 6.77 5.26
C ALA A 51 -17.65 5.99 6.56
N ARG A 52 -17.91 6.57 7.74
CA ARG A 52 -17.64 5.97 9.05
C ARG A 52 -18.21 4.56 9.24
N PRO A 53 -19.47 4.26 8.86
CA PRO A 53 -20.03 2.92 9.06
C PRO A 53 -19.21 1.84 8.34
N ILE A 54 -18.81 2.11 7.10
CA ILE A 54 -17.99 1.19 6.29
C ILE A 54 -16.57 1.10 6.84
N ALA A 55 -15.95 2.23 7.19
CA ALA A 55 -14.62 2.28 7.77
C ALA A 55 -14.53 1.44 9.06
N TRP A 56 -15.50 1.60 9.97
CA TRP A 56 -15.57 0.81 11.20
C TRP A 56 -15.93 -0.65 10.98
N TYR A 57 -16.72 -0.96 9.97
CA TYR A 57 -16.99 -2.35 9.60
C TYR A 57 -15.70 -3.05 9.17
N LEU A 58 -14.89 -2.43 8.30
CA LEU A 58 -13.60 -2.95 7.84
C LEU A 58 -12.60 -3.05 9.01
N ALA A 59 -12.50 -2.00 9.85
CA ALA A 59 -11.62 -2.01 11.01
C ALA A 59 -11.99 -3.11 12.01
N ARG A 60 -13.29 -3.33 12.28
CA ARG A 60 -13.75 -4.44 13.15
C ARG A 60 -13.42 -5.81 12.57
N LYS A 61 -13.43 -5.97 11.23
CA LYS A 61 -12.97 -7.21 10.59
C LYS A 61 -11.49 -7.41 10.80
N GLU A 62 -10.68 -6.38 10.57
CA GLU A 62 -9.23 -6.40 10.78
C GLU A 62 -8.89 -6.71 12.25
N ILE A 63 -9.50 -6.00 13.21
CA ILE A 63 -9.32 -6.25 14.64
C ILE A 63 -9.63 -7.70 15.02
N ARG A 64 -10.75 -8.25 14.52
CA ARG A 64 -11.12 -9.66 14.77
C ARG A 64 -10.12 -10.62 14.15
N GLY A 65 -9.68 -10.35 12.92
CA GLY A 65 -8.66 -11.14 12.23
C GLY A 65 -7.36 -11.16 12.99
N LEU A 66 -6.81 -9.98 13.35
CA LEU A 66 -5.56 -9.84 14.09
C LEU A 66 -5.62 -10.51 15.48
N ARG A 67 -6.75 -10.38 16.21
CA ARG A 67 -6.94 -11.09 17.49
C ARG A 67 -6.90 -12.62 17.33
N ALA A 68 -7.48 -13.13 16.25
CA ALA A 68 -7.54 -14.56 16.01
C ALA A 68 -6.19 -15.16 15.54
N VAL A 69 -5.32 -14.36 14.94
CA VAL A 69 -3.97 -14.79 14.52
C VAL A 69 -2.88 -14.36 15.50
N GLN A 70 -3.24 -13.80 16.64
CA GLN A 70 -2.28 -13.38 17.66
C GLN A 70 -1.40 -14.54 18.11
N GLY A 71 -0.07 -14.34 18.14
CA GLY A 71 0.91 -15.38 18.44
C GLY A 71 1.32 -16.24 17.24
N ILE A 72 0.73 -16.06 16.07
CA ILE A 72 1.20 -16.71 14.83
C ILE A 72 2.35 -15.88 14.28
N GLU A 73 3.53 -16.49 14.23
CA GLU A 73 4.73 -15.86 13.68
C GLU A 73 4.55 -15.55 12.19
N GLY A 74 4.85 -14.31 11.79
CA GLY A 74 4.60 -13.80 10.43
C GLY A 74 3.26 -13.06 10.29
N CYS A 75 2.46 -12.94 11.37
CA CYS A 75 1.26 -12.09 11.42
C CYS A 75 1.52 -10.86 12.31
N PRO A 76 0.94 -9.69 12.00
CA PRO A 76 1.05 -8.51 12.86
C PRO A 76 0.37 -8.74 14.20
N LEU A 77 0.98 -8.22 15.28
CA LEU A 77 0.41 -8.23 16.62
C LEU A 77 -0.55 -7.04 16.77
N LEU A 78 -1.79 -7.29 17.15
CA LEU A 78 -2.70 -6.22 17.58
C LEU A 78 -2.30 -5.74 18.97
N ILE A 79 -1.87 -4.47 19.08
CA ILE A 79 -1.44 -3.86 20.33
C ILE A 79 -2.66 -3.24 21.03
N ARG A 80 -3.43 -2.43 20.29
CA ARG A 80 -4.55 -1.68 20.86
C ARG A 80 -5.62 -1.41 19.79
N ALA A 81 -6.89 -1.37 20.21
CA ALA A 81 -8.00 -0.90 19.40
C ALA A 81 -8.93 -0.04 20.25
N ASN A 82 -9.19 1.19 19.82
CA ASN A 82 -10.00 2.18 20.54
C ASN A 82 -10.81 3.05 19.56
N LYS A 83 -11.39 4.17 20.02
CA LYS A 83 -12.20 5.09 19.21
C LYS A 83 -11.42 5.82 18.13
N VAL A 84 -10.08 5.93 18.26
CA VAL A 84 -9.20 6.54 17.25
C VAL A 84 -8.95 5.58 16.09
N GLY A 85 -8.87 4.27 16.38
CA GLY A 85 -8.60 3.24 15.38
C GLY A 85 -7.95 2.00 15.97
N LEU A 86 -7.03 1.40 15.23
CA LEU A 86 -6.27 0.23 15.68
C LEU A 86 -4.77 0.45 15.53
N LEU A 87 -4.02 0.00 16.53
CA LEU A 87 -2.57 0.02 16.56
C LEU A 87 -2.05 -1.42 16.53
N ARG A 88 -1.14 -1.71 15.61
CA ARG A 88 -0.52 -3.02 15.43
C ARG A 88 0.98 -2.92 15.25
N SER A 89 1.70 -4.01 15.45
CA SER A 89 3.13 -4.05 15.15
C SER A 89 3.39 -3.78 13.65
N TRP A 90 4.50 -3.12 13.35
CA TRP A 90 5.05 -3.07 12.01
C TRP A 90 5.68 -4.43 11.68
N THR A 91 5.41 -4.97 10.51
CA THR A 91 6.06 -6.17 10.02
C THR A 91 7.15 -5.75 9.03
N LYS A 92 8.42 -5.89 9.43
CA LYS A 92 9.56 -5.61 8.54
C LYS A 92 9.63 -6.67 7.45
N GLY A 93 9.84 -6.24 6.22
CA GLY A 93 10.02 -7.16 5.09
C GLY A 93 9.81 -6.48 3.75
N THR A 94 10.32 -7.12 2.71
CA THR A 94 10.17 -6.68 1.32
C THR A 94 8.90 -7.29 0.72
N PRO A 95 8.01 -6.50 0.11
CA PRO A 95 6.82 -7.01 -0.57
C PRO A 95 7.17 -8.06 -1.64
N LEU A 96 6.33 -9.07 -1.79
CA LEU A 96 6.57 -10.24 -2.63
C LEU A 96 6.91 -9.88 -4.09
N GLN A 97 6.26 -8.87 -4.65
CA GLN A 97 6.51 -8.42 -6.03
C GLN A 97 7.92 -7.82 -6.23
N LEU A 98 8.55 -7.35 -5.16
CA LEU A 98 9.92 -6.84 -5.15
C LEU A 98 10.91 -7.94 -4.78
N ALA A 99 10.62 -8.69 -3.73
CA ALA A 99 11.47 -9.78 -3.23
C ALA A 99 11.59 -10.94 -4.22
N LYS A 100 10.53 -11.25 -4.98
CA LYS A 100 10.47 -12.32 -5.99
C LYS A 100 11.18 -13.61 -5.55
N PRO A 101 10.83 -14.19 -4.39
CA PRO A 101 11.58 -15.30 -3.84
C PRO A 101 11.63 -16.49 -4.82
N SER A 102 12.83 -16.94 -5.12
CA SER A 102 13.09 -18.13 -5.93
C SER A 102 13.41 -19.36 -5.07
N ASP A 103 13.44 -19.23 -3.74
CA ASP A 103 13.76 -20.29 -2.80
C ASP A 103 12.52 -21.08 -2.34
N ALA A 104 12.65 -22.39 -2.27
CA ALA A 104 11.62 -23.29 -1.75
C ALA A 104 11.29 -23.06 -0.27
N ALA A 105 12.25 -22.60 0.53
CA ALA A 105 12.09 -22.37 1.96
C ALA A 105 11.04 -21.31 2.24
N TRP A 106 11.07 -20.18 1.53
CA TRP A 106 10.06 -19.13 1.68
C TRP A 106 8.64 -19.65 1.41
N TYR A 107 8.43 -20.40 0.32
CA TYR A 107 7.11 -20.97 -0.01
C TYR A 107 6.66 -22.05 0.98
N LYS A 108 7.61 -22.79 1.56
CA LYS A 108 7.32 -23.75 2.63
C LYS A 108 6.83 -23.03 3.88
N ASP A 109 7.47 -21.90 4.24
CA ASP A 109 7.09 -21.09 5.38
C ASP A 109 5.76 -20.36 5.14
N ALA A 110 5.51 -19.79 3.96
CA ALA A 110 4.23 -19.21 3.58
C ALA A 110 3.08 -20.23 3.69
N LYS A 111 3.31 -21.48 3.30
CA LYS A 111 2.32 -22.56 3.49
C LYS A 111 2.14 -22.92 4.97
N ARG A 112 3.20 -22.86 5.81
CA ARG A 112 3.09 -23.01 7.25
C ARG A 112 2.14 -21.96 7.81
N LEU A 113 2.38 -20.69 7.46
CA LEU A 113 1.59 -19.55 7.91
C LEU A 113 0.10 -19.71 7.56
N LEU A 114 -0.23 -20.07 6.30
CA LEU A 114 -1.61 -20.35 5.91
C LEU A 114 -2.24 -21.52 6.69
N ARG A 115 -1.46 -22.56 7.02
CA ARG A 115 -1.95 -23.70 7.84
C ARG A 115 -2.25 -23.26 9.27
N GLU A 116 -1.42 -22.42 9.88
CA GLU A 116 -1.64 -21.90 11.23
C GLU A 116 -2.84 -20.98 11.27
N MET A 117 -2.99 -20.04 10.33
CA MET A 117 -4.20 -19.23 10.18
C MET A 117 -5.45 -20.09 10.03
N ARG A 118 -5.39 -21.14 9.19
CA ARG A 118 -6.49 -22.10 9.03
C ARG A 118 -6.80 -22.84 10.33
N ARG A 119 -5.80 -23.20 11.13
CA ARG A 119 -6.00 -23.81 12.47
C ARG A 119 -6.66 -22.83 13.44
N ALA A 120 -6.36 -21.53 13.33
CA ALA A 120 -7.02 -20.46 14.08
C ALA A 120 -8.42 -20.13 13.56
N GLY A 121 -8.90 -20.80 12.48
CA GLY A 121 -10.20 -20.52 11.87
C GLY A 121 -10.24 -19.25 11.03
N VAL A 122 -9.09 -18.76 10.57
CA VAL A 122 -8.95 -17.50 9.83
C VAL A 122 -8.68 -17.78 8.36
N THR A 123 -9.35 -17.01 7.49
CA THR A 123 -9.03 -16.87 6.06
C THR A 123 -8.71 -15.41 5.78
N HIS A 124 -7.65 -15.16 5.00
CA HIS A 124 -7.19 -13.80 4.73
C HIS A 124 -8.02 -13.09 3.67
N ASN A 125 -8.35 -13.80 2.60
CA ASN A 125 -9.20 -13.38 1.47
C ASN A 125 -8.63 -12.25 0.58
N ASP A 126 -7.46 -11.68 0.88
CA ASP A 126 -6.82 -10.63 0.08
C ASP A 126 -5.34 -10.91 -0.24
N ILE A 127 -4.87 -12.13 -0.07
CA ILE A 127 -3.49 -12.53 -0.40
C ILE A 127 -3.26 -12.79 -1.89
N ALA A 128 -4.26 -12.52 -2.72
CA ALA A 128 -4.08 -12.41 -4.16
C ALA A 128 -3.16 -11.23 -4.54
N LYS A 129 -3.15 -10.19 -3.73
CA LYS A 129 -2.26 -9.04 -3.85
C LYS A 129 -0.86 -9.42 -3.35
N PRO A 130 0.18 -9.34 -4.21
CA PRO A 130 1.54 -9.72 -3.80
C PRO A 130 2.11 -8.80 -2.71
N GLN A 131 1.68 -7.54 -2.63
CA GLN A 131 2.09 -6.61 -1.57
C GLN A 131 1.60 -7.00 -0.17
N ASN A 132 0.61 -7.87 -0.04
CA ASN A 132 0.15 -8.36 1.25
C ASN A 132 1.00 -9.53 1.80
N TRP A 133 1.94 -10.03 0.98
CA TRP A 133 2.99 -10.95 1.40
C TRP A 133 4.32 -10.22 1.53
N LEU A 134 5.05 -10.52 2.57
CA LEU A 134 6.40 -10.00 2.78
C LEU A 134 7.40 -11.13 2.88
N MET A 135 8.62 -10.88 2.40
CA MET A 135 9.82 -11.61 2.76
C MET A 135 10.55 -10.82 3.84
N THR A 136 10.63 -11.38 5.03
CA THR A 136 11.31 -10.75 6.18
C THR A 136 12.83 -10.77 5.97
N PRO A 137 13.63 -9.95 6.70
CA PRO A 137 15.08 -9.92 6.54
C PRO A 137 15.77 -11.26 6.78
N ASP A 138 15.16 -12.14 7.59
CA ASP A 138 15.64 -13.52 7.83
C ASP A 138 15.09 -14.54 6.81
N GLY A 139 14.51 -14.08 5.71
CA GLY A 139 14.03 -14.91 4.59
C GLY A 139 12.72 -15.66 4.86
N ARG A 140 12.00 -15.30 5.92
CA ARG A 140 10.71 -15.95 6.26
C ARG A 140 9.53 -15.24 5.60
N ALA A 141 8.38 -15.90 5.62
CA ALA A 141 7.13 -15.35 5.10
C ALA A 141 6.36 -14.61 6.19
N ALA A 142 5.83 -13.43 5.84
CA ALA A 142 4.86 -12.73 6.66
C ALA A 142 3.68 -12.23 5.81
N VAL A 143 2.54 -11.97 6.47
CA VAL A 143 1.33 -11.42 5.83
C VAL A 143 0.87 -10.17 6.57
N ILE A 144 0.34 -9.21 5.81
CA ILE A 144 -0.21 -7.96 6.32
C ILE A 144 -1.60 -7.70 5.74
N ASP A 145 -2.32 -6.69 6.24
CA ASP A 145 -3.63 -6.25 5.73
C ASP A 145 -4.79 -7.24 5.92
N PHE A 146 -5.22 -7.40 7.17
CA PHE A 146 -6.34 -8.27 7.56
C PHE A 146 -7.74 -7.66 7.38
N GLN A 147 -7.89 -6.56 6.62
CA GLN A 147 -9.18 -5.86 6.45
C GLN A 147 -10.29 -6.74 5.85
N LEU A 148 -9.93 -7.65 4.95
CA LEU A 148 -10.87 -8.57 4.32
C LEU A 148 -10.91 -9.94 5.00
N ALA A 149 -10.10 -10.15 6.04
CA ALA A 149 -10.03 -11.44 6.74
C ALA A 149 -11.39 -11.84 7.34
N SER A 150 -11.62 -13.13 7.38
CA SER A 150 -12.82 -13.71 8.00
C SER A 150 -12.43 -14.70 9.08
N VAL A 151 -13.09 -14.59 10.24
CA VAL A 151 -12.91 -15.50 11.37
C VAL A 151 -14.14 -16.40 11.45
N HIS A 152 -13.93 -17.70 11.41
CA HIS A 152 -14.97 -18.73 11.34
C HIS A 152 -14.99 -19.56 12.62
N ARG A 153 -16.15 -19.64 13.28
CA ARG A 153 -16.35 -20.52 14.45
C ARG A 153 -16.38 -22.00 14.06
N THR A 154 -16.89 -22.29 12.86
CA THR A 154 -17.00 -23.64 12.34
C THR A 154 -16.20 -23.79 11.05
N ARG A 155 -15.61 -24.99 10.83
CA ARG A 155 -14.84 -25.31 9.63
C ARG A 155 -15.71 -25.90 8.52
N GLY A 156 -16.85 -25.25 8.27
CA GLY A 156 -17.82 -25.67 7.25
C GLY A 156 -17.32 -25.57 5.81
N ARG A 157 -18.23 -25.80 4.85
CA ARG A 157 -17.89 -25.76 3.41
C ARG A 157 -17.34 -24.37 2.98
N LEU A 158 -17.97 -23.29 3.44
CA LEU A 158 -17.54 -21.92 3.10
C LEU A 158 -16.09 -21.67 3.56
N PHE A 159 -15.78 -21.96 4.82
CA PHE A 159 -14.41 -21.82 5.35
C PHE A 159 -13.39 -22.60 4.54
N ARG A 160 -13.69 -23.89 4.25
CA ARG A 160 -12.79 -24.74 3.47
C ARG A 160 -12.55 -24.21 2.06
N THR A 161 -13.58 -23.63 1.44
CA THR A 161 -13.47 -23.00 0.12
C THR A 161 -12.58 -21.76 0.18
N MET A 162 -12.82 -20.85 1.13
CA MET A 162 -12.01 -19.62 1.28
C MET A 162 -10.55 -19.93 1.62
N ALA A 163 -10.30 -20.85 2.55
CA ALA A 163 -8.94 -21.29 2.89
C ALA A 163 -8.21 -21.98 1.73
N ARG A 164 -8.96 -22.66 0.84
CA ARG A 164 -8.40 -23.21 -0.39
C ARG A 164 -8.06 -22.14 -1.41
N GLU A 165 -8.88 -21.09 -1.52
CA GLU A 165 -8.58 -19.96 -2.41
C GLU A 165 -7.37 -19.16 -1.91
N ASP A 166 -7.20 -18.97 -0.60
CA ASP A 166 -5.96 -18.38 -0.04
C ASP A 166 -4.73 -19.20 -0.49
N LEU A 167 -4.76 -20.52 -0.32
CA LEU A 167 -3.66 -21.37 -0.79
C LEU A 167 -3.46 -21.28 -2.30
N ARG A 168 -4.55 -21.23 -3.07
CA ARG A 168 -4.48 -21.11 -4.53
C ARG A 168 -3.86 -19.80 -4.98
N HIS A 169 -4.14 -18.69 -4.27
CA HIS A 169 -3.52 -17.40 -4.54
C HIS A 169 -2.01 -17.42 -4.24
N LEU A 170 -1.57 -18.03 -3.15
CA LEU A 170 -0.14 -18.26 -2.89
C LEU A 170 0.52 -19.07 -4.01
N LEU A 171 -0.15 -20.13 -4.50
CA LEU A 171 0.39 -20.95 -5.59
C LEU A 171 0.43 -20.21 -6.94
N LYS A 172 -0.46 -19.25 -7.18
CA LYS A 172 -0.36 -18.37 -8.35
C LYS A 172 0.86 -17.46 -8.27
N GLN A 173 1.17 -16.90 -7.09
CA GLN A 173 2.40 -16.13 -6.87
C GLN A 173 3.64 -17.02 -7.06
N LYS A 174 3.61 -18.24 -6.49
CA LYS A 174 4.69 -19.21 -6.70
C LYS A 174 4.92 -19.51 -8.19
N ARG A 175 3.83 -19.69 -8.96
CA ARG A 175 3.93 -19.90 -10.41
C ARG A 175 4.53 -18.70 -11.15
N ALA A 176 4.28 -17.48 -10.68
CA ALA A 176 4.80 -16.27 -11.30
C ALA A 176 6.29 -16.05 -11.01
N TYR A 177 6.75 -16.35 -9.79
CA TYR A 177 8.12 -16.02 -9.36
C TYR A 177 9.07 -17.23 -9.27
N ALA A 178 8.56 -18.42 -9.12
CA ALA A 178 9.35 -19.66 -9.01
C ALA A 178 8.62 -20.86 -9.64
N PRO A 179 8.34 -20.85 -10.96
CA PRO A 179 7.54 -21.88 -11.64
C PRO A 179 8.12 -23.27 -11.48
N ASP A 180 9.45 -23.40 -11.47
CA ASP A 180 10.15 -24.70 -11.39
C ASP A 180 9.99 -25.38 -10.03
N LEU A 181 9.61 -24.64 -8.99
CA LEU A 181 9.33 -25.17 -7.67
C LEU A 181 7.92 -25.75 -7.52
N LEU A 182 7.06 -25.65 -8.56
CA LEU A 182 5.70 -26.18 -8.49
C LEU A 182 5.69 -27.71 -8.52
N THR A 183 5.12 -28.30 -7.49
CA THR A 183 4.90 -29.76 -7.47
C THR A 183 3.74 -30.16 -8.38
N PRO A 184 3.67 -31.44 -8.86
CA PRO A 184 2.57 -31.90 -9.68
C PRO A 184 1.18 -31.75 -9.01
N CYS A 185 1.13 -31.85 -7.68
CA CYS A 185 -0.11 -31.61 -6.91
C CYS A 185 -0.54 -30.15 -6.95
N GLU A 186 0.41 -29.21 -6.83
CA GLU A 186 0.16 -27.77 -6.91
C GLU A 186 -0.28 -27.35 -8.31
N GLN A 187 0.34 -27.92 -9.35
CA GLN A 187 -0.06 -27.70 -10.74
C GLN A 187 -1.50 -28.18 -10.99
N ARG A 188 -1.87 -29.36 -10.49
CA ARG A 188 -3.25 -29.87 -10.55
C ARG A 188 -4.24 -28.99 -9.79
N MET A 189 -3.83 -28.38 -8.66
CA MET A 189 -4.67 -27.43 -7.93
C MET A 189 -4.90 -26.15 -8.74
N LEU A 190 -3.88 -25.65 -9.42
CA LEU A 190 -3.96 -24.45 -10.25
C LEU A 190 -4.77 -24.66 -11.54
N SER A 191 -4.71 -25.85 -12.16
CA SER A 191 -5.44 -26.17 -13.39
C SER A 191 -6.96 -26.30 -13.18
N ARG A 192 -7.40 -26.67 -11.96
CA ARG A 192 -8.83 -26.75 -11.63
C ARG A 192 -9.44 -25.35 -11.57
N LYS A 193 -10.37 -25.02 -12.48
CA LYS A 193 -11.09 -23.74 -12.48
C LYS A 193 -11.90 -23.59 -11.19
N ALA A 194 -11.71 -22.49 -10.45
CA ALA A 194 -12.45 -22.21 -9.23
C ALA A 194 -13.92 -21.86 -9.56
N LEU A 195 -14.84 -22.71 -9.20
CA LEU A 195 -16.28 -22.48 -9.31
C LEU A 195 -16.73 -21.21 -8.52
N PRO A 196 -16.22 -20.95 -7.30
CA PRO A 196 -16.58 -19.74 -6.55
C PRO A 196 -16.15 -18.44 -7.22
N ALA A 197 -15.00 -18.42 -7.92
CA ALA A 197 -14.56 -17.22 -8.65
C ALA A 197 -15.49 -16.90 -9.83
N ARG A 198 -16.05 -17.92 -10.50
CA ARG A 198 -17.03 -17.71 -11.57
C ARG A 198 -18.35 -17.16 -11.03
N LEU A 199 -18.81 -17.66 -9.88
CA LEU A 199 -20.04 -17.18 -9.23
C LEU A 199 -19.87 -15.75 -8.70
N TRP A 200 -18.72 -15.43 -8.07
CA TRP A 200 -18.38 -14.07 -7.65
C TRP A 200 -18.32 -13.09 -8.82
N MET A 201 -17.68 -13.47 -9.91
CA MET A 201 -17.59 -12.65 -11.13
C MET A 201 -18.97 -12.41 -11.75
N ALA A 202 -19.87 -13.39 -11.65
CA ALA A 202 -21.21 -13.30 -12.23
C ALA A 202 -22.20 -12.50 -11.37
N THR A 203 -22.05 -12.51 -10.04
CA THR A 203 -23.05 -11.97 -9.11
C THR A 203 -22.60 -10.78 -8.29
N ALA A 204 -21.49 -10.90 -7.58
CA ALA A 204 -21.05 -9.88 -6.63
C ALA A 204 -20.18 -8.78 -7.26
N LYS A 205 -19.41 -9.11 -8.30
CA LYS A 205 -18.57 -8.11 -9.00
C LYS A 205 -19.39 -7.01 -9.69
N PRO A 206 -20.51 -7.28 -10.37
CA PRO A 206 -21.37 -6.23 -10.92
C PRO A 206 -21.94 -5.31 -9.84
N ALA A 207 -22.41 -5.87 -8.71
CA ALA A 207 -22.93 -5.08 -7.59
C ALA A 207 -21.82 -4.26 -6.91
N TYR A 208 -20.64 -4.84 -6.69
CA TYR A 208 -19.48 -4.14 -6.17
C TYR A 208 -19.05 -3.01 -7.11
N ASN A 209 -18.95 -3.27 -8.42
CA ASN A 209 -18.61 -2.24 -9.41
C ASN A 209 -19.68 -1.14 -9.49
N PHE A 210 -20.95 -1.49 -9.36
CA PHE A 210 -22.04 -0.50 -9.33
C PHE A 210 -21.90 0.42 -8.12
N ILE A 211 -21.67 -0.13 -6.93
CA ILE A 211 -21.52 0.63 -5.68
C ILE A 211 -20.26 1.50 -5.75
N THR A 212 -19.12 0.95 -6.17
CA THR A 212 -17.86 1.68 -6.19
C THR A 212 -17.79 2.72 -7.31
N ARG A 213 -18.30 2.40 -8.51
CA ARG A 213 -18.26 3.33 -9.66
C ARG A 213 -19.34 4.40 -9.59
N ARG A 214 -20.55 4.06 -9.14
CA ARG A 214 -21.71 4.99 -9.21
C ARG A 214 -21.95 5.76 -7.91
N LEU A 215 -21.83 5.14 -6.74
CA LEU A 215 -22.00 5.83 -5.45
C LEU A 215 -20.74 6.53 -4.95
N MET A 216 -19.53 5.98 -5.26
CA MET A 216 -18.26 6.48 -4.73
C MET A 216 -17.44 7.22 -5.79
N ASN A 217 -17.97 7.38 -7.00
CA ASN A 217 -17.28 7.99 -8.14
C ASN A 217 -15.85 7.43 -8.34
N TRP A 218 -15.71 6.11 -8.13
CA TRP A 218 -14.44 5.40 -8.17
C TRP A 218 -14.21 4.88 -9.59
N SER A 219 -13.48 5.61 -10.38
CA SER A 219 -12.96 5.14 -11.68
C SER A 219 -11.69 4.33 -11.44
N ASP A 220 -11.62 3.12 -11.99
CA ASP A 220 -10.35 2.41 -12.20
C ASP A 220 -9.63 3.14 -13.34
N GLY A 221 -8.73 4.07 -12.99
CA GLY A 221 -8.05 5.00 -13.88
C GLY A 221 -7.73 4.47 -15.29
N GLU A 222 -8.63 4.71 -16.22
CA GLU A 222 -8.35 4.67 -17.65
C GLU A 222 -8.04 6.11 -18.07
N GLY A 223 -6.78 6.48 -18.05
CA GLY A 223 -6.27 7.74 -18.57
C GLY A 223 -4.97 7.46 -19.29
N THR A 224 -4.70 8.16 -20.36
CA THR A 224 -3.48 8.02 -21.14
C THR A 224 -2.33 8.70 -20.39
N GLU A 225 -1.16 8.06 -20.33
CA GLU A 225 0.06 8.60 -19.71
C GLU A 225 0.62 9.83 -20.47
N ASP A 226 0.06 10.14 -21.64
CA ASP A 226 0.43 11.24 -22.54
C ASP A 226 0.11 12.65 -22.02
N ARG A 227 -0.52 12.79 -20.83
CA ARG A 227 -0.80 14.12 -20.26
C ARG A 227 0.46 14.96 -20.01
N VAL A 228 1.57 14.33 -19.58
CA VAL A 228 2.83 15.04 -19.39
C VAL A 228 3.35 15.57 -20.73
N GLU A 229 3.26 14.79 -21.80
CA GLU A 229 3.71 15.20 -23.12
C GLU A 229 2.84 16.34 -23.70
N ARG A 230 1.53 16.28 -23.47
CA ARG A 230 0.57 17.24 -24.02
C ARG A 230 0.50 18.55 -23.23
N GLU A 231 0.42 18.47 -21.91
CA GLU A 231 0.18 19.61 -21.01
C GLU A 231 1.48 20.10 -20.34
N GLY A 232 2.49 19.22 -20.23
CA GLY A 232 3.74 19.48 -19.54
C GLY A 232 4.57 20.65 -20.09
N PRO A 233 4.78 20.78 -21.40
CA PRO A 233 5.56 21.89 -21.97
C PRO A 233 4.98 23.25 -21.62
N ALA A 234 3.67 23.45 -21.75
CA ALA A 234 2.99 24.70 -21.43
C ALA A 234 3.07 25.04 -19.93
N LEU A 235 2.85 24.02 -19.08
CA LEU A 235 2.96 24.16 -17.62
C LEU A 235 4.38 24.52 -17.19
N ARG A 236 5.39 23.83 -17.72
CA ARG A 236 6.80 24.12 -17.43
C ARG A 236 7.17 25.54 -17.87
N THR A 237 6.79 25.94 -19.06
CA THR A 237 7.07 27.29 -19.59
C THR A 237 6.44 28.37 -18.71
N ALA A 238 5.18 28.20 -18.32
CA ALA A 238 4.47 29.16 -17.49
C ALA A 238 5.13 29.31 -16.09
N LEU A 239 5.48 28.22 -15.43
CA LEU A 239 6.13 28.24 -14.13
C LEU A 239 7.56 28.81 -14.22
N MET A 240 8.34 28.36 -15.19
CA MET A 240 9.74 28.82 -15.39
C MET A 240 9.86 30.30 -15.81
N ALA A 241 8.75 30.94 -16.18
CA ALA A 241 8.74 32.39 -16.44
C ALA A 241 8.93 33.19 -15.14
N HIS A 242 8.70 32.62 -13.97
CA HIS A 242 8.88 33.31 -12.69
C HIS A 242 10.34 33.19 -12.20
N PRO A 243 11.01 34.32 -11.84
CA PRO A 243 12.45 34.35 -11.52
C PRO A 243 12.85 33.53 -10.28
N GLN A 244 11.94 33.27 -9.38
CA GLN A 244 12.18 32.44 -8.18
C GLN A 244 11.97 30.96 -8.39
N ILE A 245 11.68 30.51 -9.62
CA ILE A 245 11.54 29.09 -9.95
C ILE A 245 12.79 28.65 -10.72
N THR A 246 13.54 27.72 -10.11
CA THR A 246 14.80 27.22 -10.67
C THR A 246 14.58 26.06 -11.62
N ASP A 247 13.67 25.13 -11.29
CA ASP A 247 13.35 24.00 -12.16
C ASP A 247 11.97 23.41 -11.84
N VAL A 248 11.43 22.64 -12.80
CA VAL A 248 10.12 21.98 -12.69
C VAL A 248 10.22 20.55 -13.19
N ALA A 249 9.88 19.59 -12.36
CA ALA A 249 9.76 18.18 -12.74
C ALA A 249 8.29 17.75 -12.70
N LEU A 250 7.83 17.09 -13.75
CA LEU A 250 6.43 16.65 -13.91
C LEU A 250 6.34 15.14 -13.87
N CYS A 251 5.39 14.64 -13.09
CA CYS A 251 5.08 13.23 -12.95
C CYS A 251 3.58 13.00 -13.11
N THR A 252 3.19 11.75 -13.35
CA THR A 252 1.79 11.34 -13.38
C THR A 252 1.42 10.53 -12.15
N TYR A 253 0.15 10.57 -11.76
CA TYR A 253 -0.38 9.72 -10.70
C TYR A 253 -1.84 9.37 -10.97
N ALA A 254 -2.36 8.31 -10.33
CA ALA A 254 -3.72 7.84 -10.55
C ALA A 254 -4.75 8.69 -9.79
N LEU A 255 -5.69 9.31 -10.52
CA LEU A 255 -6.84 10.04 -9.97
C LEU A 255 -8.07 9.16 -9.83
N ALA A 256 -8.91 9.46 -8.84
CA ALA A 256 -10.17 8.72 -8.63
C ALA A 256 -11.19 8.92 -9.76
N ALA A 257 -11.34 10.15 -10.24
CA ALA A 257 -12.41 10.55 -11.14
C ALA A 257 -11.96 10.82 -12.57
N LYS A 258 -10.70 11.20 -12.78
CA LYS A 258 -10.19 11.65 -14.08
C LYS A 258 -9.17 10.70 -14.73
N GLY A 259 -8.86 9.58 -14.09
CA GLY A 259 -7.84 8.64 -14.57
C GLY A 259 -6.42 9.06 -14.21
N VAL A 260 -5.77 9.95 -14.96
CA VAL A 260 -4.38 10.38 -14.73
C VAL A 260 -4.33 11.85 -14.32
N GLY A 261 -3.67 12.14 -13.19
CA GLY A 261 -3.37 13.48 -12.71
C GLY A 261 -1.93 13.89 -12.99
N LEU A 262 -1.68 15.19 -13.04
CA LEU A 262 -0.35 15.78 -13.09
C LEU A 262 0.11 16.17 -11.70
N TYR A 263 1.34 15.80 -11.37
CA TYR A 263 2.04 16.18 -10.16
C TYR A 263 3.28 17.00 -10.57
N ALA A 264 3.31 18.27 -10.20
CA ALA A 264 4.43 19.16 -10.42
C ALA A 264 5.28 19.26 -9.14
N PHE A 265 6.55 18.92 -9.22
CA PHE A 265 7.58 19.26 -8.23
C PHE A 265 8.28 20.53 -8.74
N VAL A 266 8.26 21.59 -7.96
CA VAL A 266 8.77 22.91 -8.37
C VAL A 266 9.89 23.33 -7.42
N GLU A 267 11.10 23.49 -7.94
CA GLU A 267 12.26 23.93 -7.18
C GLU A 267 12.19 25.44 -6.97
N THR A 268 11.79 25.84 -5.74
CA THR A 268 11.50 27.22 -5.38
C THR A 268 11.28 27.38 -3.87
N ASP A 269 11.36 28.62 -3.37
CA ASP A 269 10.97 29.02 -2.03
C ASP A 269 9.52 29.58 -1.96
N LEU A 270 8.82 29.67 -3.10
CA LEU A 270 7.41 30.10 -3.15
C LEU A 270 6.48 29.10 -2.47
N LEU A 271 5.34 29.58 -1.98
CA LEU A 271 4.30 28.71 -1.41
C LEU A 271 3.47 28.03 -2.51
N ALA A 272 2.83 26.92 -2.18
CA ALA A 272 2.01 26.15 -3.12
C ALA A 272 0.85 26.95 -3.72
N ASP A 273 0.27 27.90 -2.98
CA ASP A 273 -0.84 28.74 -3.46
C ASP A 273 -0.35 29.76 -4.48
N ASP A 274 0.84 30.32 -4.31
CA ASP A 274 1.47 31.23 -5.29
C ASP A 274 1.76 30.49 -6.60
N LEU A 275 2.28 29.26 -6.50
CA LEU A 275 2.53 28.41 -7.66
C LEU A 275 1.25 28.03 -8.43
N ARG A 276 0.13 27.84 -7.72
CA ARG A 276 -1.16 27.58 -8.38
C ARG A 276 -1.67 28.80 -9.15
N ALA A 277 -1.41 29.99 -8.65
CA ALA A 277 -1.77 31.23 -9.33
C ALA A 277 -0.94 31.46 -10.61
N LEU A 278 0.31 30.97 -10.64
CA LEU A 278 1.20 31.05 -11.80
C LEU A 278 0.92 29.97 -12.86
N ALA A 279 0.29 28.88 -12.47
CA ALA A 279 0.02 27.75 -13.37
C ALA A 279 -1.06 28.08 -14.41
N PRO A 280 -0.99 27.53 -15.63
CA PRO A 280 -2.04 27.68 -16.64
C PRO A 280 -3.35 27.04 -16.19
N ASN A 281 -4.45 27.44 -16.82
CA ASN A 281 -5.77 26.88 -16.55
C ASN A 281 -6.10 25.77 -17.59
N PRO A 282 -6.40 24.53 -17.17
CA PRO A 282 -6.45 24.06 -15.77
C PRO A 282 -5.07 23.84 -15.17
N PRO A 283 -4.89 24.15 -13.87
CA PRO A 283 -3.63 23.90 -13.19
C PRO A 283 -3.41 22.39 -12.95
N PRO A 284 -2.17 21.96 -12.64
CA PRO A 284 -1.92 20.58 -12.23
C PRO A 284 -2.69 20.26 -10.94
N GLU A 285 -3.14 19.03 -10.80
CA GLU A 285 -3.91 18.60 -9.61
C GLU A 285 -3.07 18.70 -8.33
N LEU A 286 -1.77 18.41 -8.43
CA LEU A 286 -0.83 18.54 -7.31
C LEU A 286 0.37 19.37 -7.72
N ILE A 287 0.73 20.32 -6.88
CA ILE A 287 1.91 21.16 -7.05
C ILE A 287 2.62 21.25 -5.70
N GLN A 288 3.86 20.79 -5.67
CA GLN A 288 4.68 20.70 -4.46
C GLN A 288 5.92 21.58 -4.63
N PRO A 289 6.06 22.67 -3.84
CA PRO A 289 7.33 23.36 -3.76
C PRO A 289 8.37 22.49 -3.07
N VAL A 290 9.59 22.52 -3.57
CA VAL A 290 10.74 21.77 -3.04
C VAL A 290 11.97 22.67 -3.04
N ALA A 291 12.78 22.58 -2.00
CA ALA A 291 14.02 23.38 -1.92
C ALA A 291 15.03 22.96 -2.99
N GLN A 292 15.07 21.67 -3.31
CA GLN A 292 15.97 21.12 -4.33
C GLN A 292 15.39 19.83 -4.91
N LEU A 293 15.45 19.68 -6.25
CA LEU A 293 15.13 18.44 -6.93
C LEU A 293 16.29 17.44 -6.83
N PRO A 294 16.03 16.14 -6.62
CA PRO A 294 17.09 15.13 -6.72
C PRO A 294 17.57 15.04 -8.16
N ARG A 295 18.89 15.01 -8.35
CA ARG A 295 19.53 15.07 -9.68
C ARG A 295 20.49 13.91 -9.90
N ARG A 296 20.67 13.57 -11.17
CA ARG A 296 21.76 12.70 -11.63
C ARG A 296 23.06 13.47 -11.71
N ALA A 297 24.16 12.76 -11.95
CA ALA A 297 25.48 13.38 -12.12
C ALA A 297 25.54 14.35 -13.31
N ASP A 298 24.69 14.18 -14.32
CA ASP A 298 24.56 15.07 -15.47
C ASP A 298 23.71 16.32 -15.22
N GLY A 299 23.20 16.51 -14.00
CA GLY A 299 22.34 17.62 -13.60
C GLY A 299 20.85 17.44 -13.91
N THR A 300 20.44 16.37 -14.58
CA THR A 300 19.03 16.11 -14.87
C THR A 300 18.27 15.64 -13.63
N PRO A 301 16.98 16.05 -13.46
CA PRO A 301 16.16 15.56 -12.35
C PRO A 301 15.97 14.04 -12.39
N ARG A 302 15.99 13.41 -11.22
CA ARG A 302 15.71 11.98 -11.01
C ARG A 302 14.19 11.71 -11.12
N LEU A 303 13.67 11.74 -12.35
CA LEU A 303 12.25 11.49 -12.61
C LEU A 303 11.81 10.09 -12.14
N ASP A 304 12.68 9.11 -12.15
CA ASP A 304 12.46 7.78 -11.61
C ASP A 304 12.11 7.82 -10.11
N VAL A 305 12.86 8.60 -9.33
CA VAL A 305 12.61 8.83 -7.89
C VAL A 305 11.34 9.62 -7.66
N LEU A 306 11.19 10.74 -8.38
CA LEU A 306 10.03 11.63 -8.26
C LEU A 306 8.74 10.93 -8.64
N GLN A 307 8.76 10.05 -9.64
CA GLN A 307 7.62 9.24 -10.05
C GLN A 307 7.18 8.26 -8.95
N LEU A 308 8.11 7.65 -8.21
CA LEU A 308 7.78 6.80 -7.07
C LEU A 308 7.14 7.61 -5.93
N ILE A 309 7.62 8.83 -5.67
CA ILE A 309 7.02 9.74 -4.68
C ILE A 309 5.62 10.17 -5.13
N ALA A 310 5.47 10.60 -6.40
CA ALA A 310 4.19 11.03 -6.97
C ALA A 310 3.12 9.93 -6.94
N THR A 311 3.51 8.67 -7.11
CA THR A 311 2.61 7.51 -7.08
C THR A 311 2.51 6.84 -5.71
N ASN A 312 3.15 7.42 -4.67
CA ASN A 312 3.17 6.90 -3.29
C ASN A 312 3.70 5.46 -3.18
N ARG A 313 4.67 5.08 -4.03
CA ARG A 313 5.30 3.74 -4.06
C ARG A 313 6.51 3.70 -3.14
N LEU A 314 6.28 3.91 -1.84
CA LEU A 314 7.36 4.06 -0.85
C LEU A 314 8.17 2.78 -0.63
N ASP A 315 7.57 1.59 -0.80
CA ASP A 315 8.28 0.32 -0.67
C ASP A 315 9.34 0.15 -1.78
N GLU A 316 9.00 0.54 -3.01
CA GLU A 316 9.93 0.50 -4.14
C GLU A 316 11.00 1.58 -4.02
N LEU A 317 10.62 2.74 -3.51
CA LEU A 317 11.58 3.81 -3.21
C LEU A 317 12.56 3.37 -2.12
N ALA A 318 12.09 2.71 -1.05
CA ALA A 318 12.95 2.16 -0.01
C ALA A 318 13.93 1.12 -0.55
N ALA A 319 13.47 0.20 -1.42
CA ALA A 319 14.34 -0.77 -2.07
C ALA A 319 15.43 -0.11 -2.98
N MET A 320 15.07 0.98 -3.66
CA MET A 320 16.02 1.76 -4.45
C MET A 320 17.09 2.42 -3.56
N LEU A 321 16.68 2.98 -2.41
CA LEU A 321 17.57 3.65 -1.47
C LEU A 321 18.56 2.70 -0.76
N GLU A 322 18.24 1.40 -0.67
CA GLU A 322 19.22 0.41 -0.19
C GLU A 322 20.47 0.36 -1.07
N SER A 323 20.32 0.60 -2.38
CA SER A 323 21.43 0.66 -3.34
C SER A 323 22.07 2.05 -3.48
N GLU A 324 21.37 3.13 -3.08
CA GLU A 324 21.81 4.52 -3.19
C GLU A 324 21.61 5.29 -1.85
N PRO A 325 22.37 5.00 -0.78
CA PRO A 325 22.12 5.59 0.55
C PRO A 325 22.22 7.12 0.60
N THR A 326 23.10 7.71 -0.20
CA THR A 326 23.31 9.18 -0.25
C THR A 326 22.10 9.94 -0.79
N LEU A 327 21.28 9.31 -1.61
CA LEU A 327 20.02 9.87 -2.11
C LEU A 327 18.98 10.01 -1.00
N GLY A 328 19.03 9.15 0.01
CA GLY A 328 18.06 9.08 1.09
C GLY A 328 17.89 10.42 1.82
N ASP A 329 18.97 11.10 2.16
CA ASP A 329 18.90 12.36 2.89
C ASP A 329 18.31 13.50 2.04
N GLN A 330 18.57 13.50 0.74
CA GLN A 330 18.04 14.51 -0.20
C GLN A 330 16.53 14.38 -0.38
N ILE A 331 15.98 13.16 -0.37
CA ILE A 331 14.56 12.93 -0.67
C ILE A 331 13.66 12.81 0.56
N LYS A 332 14.21 12.67 1.76
CA LYS A 332 13.42 12.66 3.02
C LYS A 332 12.43 13.83 3.13
N PRO A 333 12.83 15.10 2.88
CA PRO A 333 11.90 16.22 2.91
C PRO A 333 10.79 16.11 1.87
N LEU A 334 11.12 15.63 0.66
CA LEU A 334 10.15 15.45 -0.42
C LEU A 334 9.11 14.38 -0.05
N ILE A 335 9.54 13.27 0.54
CA ILE A 335 8.67 12.20 1.02
C ILE A 335 7.76 12.72 2.14
N ALA A 336 8.30 13.48 3.09
CA ALA A 336 7.55 14.02 4.22
C ALA A 336 6.45 14.99 3.76
N ALA A 337 6.76 15.83 2.76
CA ALA A 337 5.86 16.85 2.22
C ALA A 337 5.00 16.35 1.04
N ARG A 338 5.09 15.08 0.63
CA ARG A 338 4.36 14.58 -0.54
C ARG A 338 2.85 14.73 -0.40
N LEU A 339 2.21 15.09 -1.49
CA LEU A 339 0.78 15.42 -1.52
C LEU A 339 -0.11 14.23 -1.86
N ASN A 340 0.38 13.29 -2.69
CA ASN A 340 -0.36 12.05 -2.97
C ASN A 340 -0.10 11.00 -1.89
N LEU A 341 -1.13 10.69 -1.12
CA LEU A 341 -1.11 9.67 -0.07
C LEU A 341 -2.00 8.47 -0.42
N THR A 342 -2.38 8.32 -1.68
CA THR A 342 -3.18 7.18 -2.15
C THR A 342 -2.28 6.08 -2.72
N ASP A 343 -2.72 4.82 -2.63
CA ASP A 343 -2.03 3.65 -3.18
C ASP A 343 -2.57 3.21 -4.55
N ARG A 344 -3.16 4.15 -5.29
CA ARG A 344 -3.71 3.87 -6.61
C ARG A 344 -2.60 3.72 -7.63
N MET A 345 -2.71 2.69 -8.45
CA MET A 345 -1.78 2.41 -9.54
C MET A 345 -2.36 2.88 -10.88
N LEU A 346 -1.54 3.49 -11.71
CA LEU A 346 -1.83 3.65 -13.13
C LEU A 346 -1.85 2.25 -13.76
N ARG A 347 -2.79 1.98 -14.66
CA ARG A 347 -2.73 0.77 -15.47
C ARG A 347 -1.81 1.07 -16.66
N SER A 348 -0.73 0.28 -16.74
CA SER A 348 0.08 0.18 -17.96
C SER A 348 -0.68 -0.55 -19.06
#